data_44e68eeea896215c51ee63110bedce9b
#
_entry.id   44e68eeea896215c51ee63110bedce9b
#
_cell.length_a   1.000
_cell.length_b   1.000
_cell.length_c   1.000
_cell.angle_alpha   90.00
_cell.angle_beta   90.00
_cell.angle_gamma   90.00
#
_symmetry.space_group_name_H-M   'P 1'
#
loop_
_entity.id
_entity.type
_entity.pdbx_description
1 polymer ?
#
loop_
_entity_poly.entity_id
_entity_poly.type
_entity_poly.pdbx_seq_one_letter_code
_entity_poly.pdbx_strand_id
1 'polypeptide(L)'
;MKILFFVLLLSLISCDSSSLPKQKGFFAPDFSYPQYTIQKLCNFSYSRNLDSNIIIVNDCNHEIEYNKLKAKVYLNKINLNNNLNEVSSKFDEKVFNNSEYADQILTSEYSNFDKKVYSKLFFFVGDSPSNIQFYLTDSLSNFLSASVYFNSKPNYDSLFPYIHYIRSDIKKIIESFDWINE
;
A
#
# COMPACT_ATOMS: atom_id res chain seq x y z
N MET A 1 42.16 8.09 -56.72
CA MET A 1 40.72 7.79 -56.88
C MET A 1 40.25 6.59 -56.07
N LYS A 2 40.99 5.44 -56.06
CA LYS A 2 40.61 4.25 -55.26
C LYS A 2 40.58 4.48 -53.70
N ILE A 3 41.53 5.27 -53.18
CA ILE A 3 41.66 5.55 -51.74
C ILE A 3 40.52 6.44 -51.27
N LEU A 4 40.10 7.43 -52.08
CA LEU A 4 38.99 8.33 -51.75
C LEU A 4 37.65 7.59 -51.66
N PHE A 5 37.47 6.57 -52.50
CA PHE A 5 36.28 5.73 -52.48
C PHE A 5 36.21 4.81 -51.21
N PHE A 6 37.38 4.35 -50.74
CA PHE A 6 37.49 3.51 -49.55
C PHE A 6 37.21 4.30 -48.24
N VAL A 7 37.63 5.57 -48.18
CA VAL A 7 37.36 6.47 -47.05
C VAL A 7 35.87 6.84 -47.00
N LEU A 8 35.21 7.01 -48.16
CA LEU A 8 33.77 7.28 -48.23
C LEU A 8 32.94 6.07 -47.80
N LEU A 9 33.42 4.85 -48.03
CA LEU A 9 32.71 3.62 -47.62
C LEU A 9 32.79 3.37 -46.10
N LEU A 10 33.85 3.82 -45.43
CA LEU A 10 34.04 3.68 -43.97
C LEU A 10 33.15 4.66 -43.13
N SER A 11 32.68 5.76 -43.74
CA SER A 11 31.82 6.73 -43.04
C SER A 11 30.35 6.31 -42.93
N LEU A 12 29.95 5.18 -43.53
CA LEU A 12 28.56 4.70 -43.50
C LEU A 12 28.27 3.68 -42.37
N ILE A 13 29.26 3.33 -41.53
CA ILE A 13 29.10 2.30 -40.50
C ILE A 13 28.81 2.92 -39.11
N SER A 14 28.65 4.23 -38.98
CA SER A 14 28.33 4.88 -37.70
C SER A 14 26.84 5.12 -37.56
N CYS A 15 26.08 4.05 -37.37
CA CYS A 15 24.73 4.13 -36.85
C CYS A 15 24.64 3.22 -35.65
N ASP A 16 25.22 3.68 -34.55
CA ASP A 16 24.97 3.09 -33.24
C ASP A 16 23.64 3.69 -32.73
N SER A 17 22.54 3.00 -33.04
CA SER A 17 21.26 3.34 -32.43
C SER A 17 21.33 2.94 -30.96
N SER A 18 21.72 3.88 -30.11
CA SER A 18 21.51 3.77 -28.69
C SER A 18 19.98 3.62 -28.45
N SER A 19 19.50 2.39 -28.40
CA SER A 19 18.12 2.11 -28.04
C SER A 19 17.98 2.48 -26.59
N LEU A 20 17.41 3.66 -26.32
CA LEU A 20 16.97 4.01 -24.97
C LEU A 20 16.03 2.90 -24.48
N PRO A 21 16.24 2.36 -23.28
CA PRO A 21 15.33 1.38 -22.71
C PRO A 21 13.91 1.95 -22.75
N LYS A 22 12.98 1.22 -23.39
CA LYS A 22 11.57 1.62 -23.39
C LYS A 22 11.10 1.66 -21.94
N GLN A 23 10.47 2.75 -21.54
CA GLN A 23 9.82 2.81 -20.23
C GLN A 23 8.78 1.69 -20.15
N LYS A 24 8.77 0.95 -19.02
CA LYS A 24 7.71 -0.02 -18.76
C LYS A 24 6.37 0.72 -18.72
N GLY A 25 5.47 0.36 -19.62
CA GLY A 25 4.07 0.81 -19.57
C GLY A 25 3.30 -0.09 -18.63
N PHE A 26 2.55 0.50 -17.71
CA PHE A 26 1.60 -0.24 -16.89
C PHE A 26 0.21 -0.11 -17.51
N PHE A 27 -0.63 -1.16 -17.33
CA PHE A 27 -2.04 -1.05 -17.64
C PHE A 27 -2.64 0.04 -16.74
N ALA A 28 -3.29 1.04 -17.33
CA ALA A 28 -3.93 2.12 -16.59
C ALA A 28 -5.46 1.90 -16.61
N PRO A 29 -6.02 1.25 -15.59
CA PRO A 29 -7.47 1.12 -15.47
C PRO A 29 -8.11 2.49 -15.23
N ASP A 30 -9.33 2.66 -15.72
CA ASP A 30 -10.11 3.85 -15.45
C ASP A 30 -10.69 3.75 -14.02
N PHE A 31 -10.11 4.51 -13.11
CA PHE A 31 -10.60 4.63 -11.74
C PHE A 31 -11.54 5.82 -11.62
N SER A 32 -12.72 5.60 -11.03
CA SER A 32 -13.58 6.71 -10.62
C SER A 32 -12.85 7.60 -9.59
N TYR A 33 -13.13 8.89 -9.63
CA TYR A 33 -12.62 9.81 -8.61
C TYR A 33 -13.18 9.39 -7.23
N PRO A 34 -12.33 9.13 -6.24
CA PRO A 34 -12.77 8.57 -4.96
C PRO A 34 -13.64 9.55 -4.18
N GLN A 35 -14.78 9.07 -3.71
CA GLN A 35 -15.64 9.76 -2.78
C GLN A 35 -15.63 9.04 -1.45
N TYR A 36 -15.66 9.79 -0.35
CA TYR A 36 -15.50 9.25 0.99
C TYR A 36 -16.71 9.49 1.88
N THR A 37 -16.96 8.54 2.78
CA THR A 37 -17.94 8.64 3.86
C THR A 37 -17.29 8.26 5.18
N ILE A 38 -17.83 8.76 6.29
CA ILE A 38 -17.34 8.40 7.61
C ILE A 38 -17.88 7.01 7.98
N GLN A 39 -16.98 6.09 8.25
CA GLN A 39 -17.28 4.78 8.81
C GLN A 39 -16.98 4.82 10.30
N LYS A 40 -17.97 4.44 11.12
CA LYS A 40 -17.82 4.25 12.58
C LYS A 40 -17.97 2.78 12.89
N LEU A 41 -17.06 2.23 13.66
CA LEU A 41 -17.04 0.85 14.11
C LEU A 41 -16.38 0.76 15.47
N CYS A 42 -16.98 0.03 16.41
CA CYS A 42 -16.43 -0.09 17.75
C CYS A 42 -16.17 1.31 18.35
N ASN A 43 -14.96 1.58 18.80
CA ASN A 43 -14.53 2.85 19.39
C ASN A 43 -13.61 3.66 18.49
N PHE A 44 -13.79 3.58 17.17
CA PHE A 44 -13.01 4.39 16.20
C PHE A 44 -13.83 4.75 14.97
N SER A 45 -13.36 5.75 14.23
CA SER A 45 -13.91 6.15 12.95
C SER A 45 -12.83 6.55 11.96
N TYR A 46 -13.14 6.46 10.67
CA TYR A 46 -12.27 6.88 9.59
C TYR A 46 -13.07 7.15 8.31
N SER A 47 -12.47 7.83 7.35
CA SER A 47 -13.06 8.05 6.03
C SER A 47 -12.85 6.82 5.14
N ARG A 48 -13.93 6.22 4.66
CA ARG A 48 -13.96 5.07 3.77
C ARG A 48 -14.37 5.49 2.37
N ASN A 49 -13.72 4.94 1.34
CA ASN A 49 -14.13 5.11 -0.05
C ASN A 49 -15.49 4.46 -0.30
N LEU A 50 -16.42 5.17 -0.95
CA LEU A 50 -17.76 4.68 -1.28
C LEU A 50 -17.75 3.50 -2.25
N ASP A 51 -16.71 3.36 -3.09
CA ASP A 51 -16.52 2.21 -3.99
C ASP A 51 -16.08 0.92 -3.26
N SER A 52 -15.94 0.95 -1.93
CA SER A 52 -15.64 -0.21 -1.09
C SER A 52 -16.80 -0.60 -0.20
N ASN A 53 -16.83 -1.85 0.24
CA ASN A 53 -17.83 -2.39 1.18
C ASN A 53 -17.17 -2.77 2.50
N ILE A 54 -17.95 -2.77 3.59
CA ILE A 54 -17.51 -3.25 4.90
C ILE A 54 -18.10 -4.65 5.12
N ILE A 55 -17.22 -5.57 5.55
CA ILE A 55 -17.60 -6.91 6.01
C ILE A 55 -17.20 -7.00 7.48
N ILE A 56 -18.19 -7.04 8.37
CA ILE A 56 -17.94 -7.18 9.81
C ILE A 56 -17.58 -8.63 10.11
N VAL A 57 -16.42 -8.84 10.72
CA VAL A 57 -15.96 -10.17 11.17
C VAL A 57 -16.38 -10.40 12.64
N ASN A 58 -16.19 -9.38 13.48
CA ASN A 58 -16.69 -9.31 14.85
C ASN A 58 -16.79 -7.84 15.26
N ASP A 59 -17.09 -7.54 16.51
CA ASP A 59 -17.41 -6.19 16.99
C ASP A 59 -16.43 -5.10 16.54
N CYS A 60 -15.13 -5.40 16.49
CA CYS A 60 -14.09 -4.42 16.15
C CYS A 60 -13.23 -4.81 14.94
N ASN A 61 -13.25 -6.08 14.53
CA ASN A 61 -12.47 -6.55 13.36
C ASN A 61 -13.36 -6.57 12.13
N HIS A 62 -12.85 -6.05 11.03
CA HIS A 62 -13.61 -5.97 9.79
C HIS A 62 -12.70 -5.96 8.57
N GLU A 63 -13.30 -6.15 7.43
CA GLU A 63 -12.65 -6.08 6.13
C GLU A 63 -13.23 -4.91 5.32
N ILE A 64 -12.37 -4.19 4.62
CA ILE A 64 -12.78 -3.26 3.57
C ILE A 64 -12.58 -3.98 2.25
N GLU A 65 -13.65 -4.29 1.54
CA GLU A 65 -13.61 -5.02 0.30
C GLU A 65 -13.77 -4.08 -0.91
N TYR A 66 -12.82 -4.15 -1.83
CA TYR A 66 -12.83 -3.46 -3.11
C TYR A 66 -13.15 -4.46 -4.22
N ASN A 67 -14.43 -4.71 -4.48
CA ASN A 67 -14.87 -5.72 -5.43
C ASN A 67 -14.31 -5.53 -6.83
N LYS A 68 -14.32 -4.30 -7.35
CA LYS A 68 -13.80 -3.96 -8.68
C LYS A 68 -12.29 -4.21 -8.80
N LEU A 69 -11.55 -4.08 -7.69
CA LEU A 69 -10.10 -4.25 -7.65
C LEU A 69 -9.68 -5.65 -7.21
N LYS A 70 -10.65 -6.48 -6.81
CA LYS A 70 -10.42 -7.81 -6.22
C LYS A 70 -9.43 -7.76 -5.06
N ALA A 71 -9.58 -6.77 -4.20
CA ALA A 71 -8.70 -6.52 -3.07
C ALA A 71 -9.47 -6.38 -1.77
N LYS A 72 -8.82 -6.73 -0.67
CA LYS A 72 -9.34 -6.59 0.70
C LYS A 72 -8.30 -5.98 1.61
N VAL A 73 -8.76 -5.12 2.49
CA VAL A 73 -7.99 -4.62 3.64
C VAL A 73 -8.54 -5.29 4.88
N TYR A 74 -7.73 -6.06 5.57
CA TYR A 74 -8.08 -6.71 6.84
C TYR A 74 -7.67 -5.81 7.98
N LEU A 75 -8.60 -5.40 8.82
CA LEU A 75 -8.37 -4.56 9.99
C LEU A 75 -8.65 -5.35 11.26
N ASN A 76 -7.63 -5.47 12.12
CA ASN A 76 -7.70 -6.24 13.36
C ASN A 76 -7.33 -5.34 14.53
N LYS A 77 -8.31 -5.14 15.44
CA LYS A 77 -8.11 -4.38 16.66
C LYS A 77 -7.59 -5.28 17.79
N ILE A 78 -6.62 -4.76 18.51
CA ILE A 78 -6.04 -5.37 19.71
C ILE A 78 -6.17 -4.35 20.83
N ASN A 79 -6.72 -4.76 21.95
CA ASN A 79 -6.70 -3.96 23.17
C ASN A 79 -5.34 -4.12 23.84
N LEU A 80 -4.67 -3.01 24.09
CA LEU A 80 -3.39 -2.99 24.78
C LEU A 80 -3.62 -3.09 26.30
N ASN A 81 -2.74 -3.83 26.98
CA ASN A 81 -2.70 -3.95 28.42
C ASN A 81 -1.24 -3.81 28.88
N ASN A 82 -0.72 -2.59 28.75
CA ASN A 82 0.71 -2.27 28.98
C ASN A 82 1.70 -3.11 28.16
N ASN A 83 1.27 -3.68 27.02
CA ASN A 83 2.04 -4.61 26.19
C ASN A 83 2.26 -4.09 24.78
N LEU A 84 2.29 -2.77 24.57
CA LEU A 84 2.53 -2.15 23.26
C LEU A 84 3.79 -2.71 22.58
N ASN A 85 4.91 -2.86 23.31
CA ASN A 85 6.15 -3.36 22.75
C ASN A 85 6.00 -4.80 22.22
N GLU A 86 5.28 -5.66 22.93
CA GLU A 86 5.01 -7.03 22.48
C GLU A 86 4.15 -7.05 21.21
N VAL A 87 3.07 -6.25 21.19
CA VAL A 87 2.15 -6.18 20.05
C VAL A 87 2.86 -5.58 18.82
N SER A 88 3.65 -4.52 19.02
CA SER A 88 4.45 -3.93 17.95
C SER A 88 5.49 -4.91 17.40
N SER A 89 6.18 -5.65 18.26
CA SER A 89 7.17 -6.66 17.82
C SER A 89 6.53 -7.77 17.00
N LYS A 90 5.34 -8.24 17.38
CA LYS A 90 4.59 -9.22 16.57
C LYS A 90 4.16 -8.66 15.20
N PHE A 91 3.82 -7.38 15.16
CA PHE A 91 3.52 -6.72 13.89
C PHE A 91 4.78 -6.58 13.03
N ASP A 92 5.91 -6.18 13.61
CA ASP A 92 7.20 -6.07 12.92
C ASP A 92 7.69 -7.42 12.39
N GLU A 93 7.48 -8.52 13.13
CA GLU A 93 7.73 -9.89 12.64
C GLU A 93 6.90 -10.22 11.40
N LYS A 94 5.62 -9.85 11.39
CA LYS A 94 4.75 -10.00 10.21
C LYS A 94 5.25 -9.18 9.02
N VAL A 95 5.69 -7.95 9.26
CA VAL A 95 6.31 -7.08 8.24
C VAL A 95 7.58 -7.72 7.70
N PHE A 96 8.45 -8.23 8.59
CA PHE A 96 9.69 -8.90 8.22
C PHE A 96 9.43 -10.14 7.34
N ASN A 97 8.51 -11.02 7.75
CA ASN A 97 8.15 -12.21 6.96
C ASN A 97 7.61 -11.85 5.57
N ASN A 98 6.90 -10.73 5.44
CA ASN A 98 6.41 -10.25 4.15
C ASN A 98 7.51 -9.61 3.29
N SER A 99 8.58 -9.15 3.91
CA SER A 99 9.70 -8.47 3.24
C SER A 99 10.58 -9.38 2.40
N GLU A 100 10.56 -10.69 2.66
CA GLU A 100 11.31 -11.70 1.91
C GLU A 100 11.01 -11.66 0.39
N TYR A 101 9.81 -11.22 0.03
CA TYR A 101 9.33 -11.15 -1.35
C TYR A 101 9.36 -9.72 -1.93
N ALA A 102 9.97 -8.78 -1.23
CA ALA A 102 10.03 -7.38 -1.64
C ALA A 102 11.43 -7.00 -2.16
N ASP A 103 11.46 -6.26 -3.25
CA ASP A 103 12.69 -5.64 -3.76
C ASP A 103 13.08 -4.42 -2.92
N GLN A 104 12.07 -3.71 -2.38
CA GLN A 104 12.24 -2.53 -1.55
C GLN A 104 11.07 -2.35 -0.58
N ILE A 105 11.36 -1.83 0.61
CA ILE A 105 10.35 -1.42 1.59
C ILE A 105 10.44 0.09 1.80
N LEU A 106 9.34 0.78 1.56
CA LEU A 106 9.18 2.18 1.86
C LEU A 106 8.33 2.32 3.12
N THR A 107 8.78 3.12 4.07
CA THR A 107 8.06 3.39 5.31
C THR A 107 7.64 4.84 5.40
N SER A 108 6.48 5.10 5.98
CA SER A 108 6.04 6.44 6.34
C SER A 108 5.34 6.42 7.68
N GLU A 109 5.57 7.47 8.47
CA GLU A 109 4.97 7.63 9.78
C GLU A 109 3.99 8.80 9.74
N TYR A 110 2.93 8.69 10.53
CA TYR A 110 1.94 9.74 10.72
C TYR A 110 1.67 9.88 12.21
N SER A 111 1.58 11.13 12.67
CA SER A 111 1.26 11.45 14.06
C SER A 111 0.28 12.61 14.13
N ASN A 112 -0.80 12.40 14.87
CA ASN A 112 -1.73 13.44 15.25
C ASN A 112 -1.83 13.47 16.78
N PHE A 113 -1.18 14.44 17.38
CA PHE A 113 -1.08 14.54 18.85
C PHE A 113 -2.41 14.88 19.50
N ASP A 114 -3.26 15.68 18.86
CA ASP A 114 -4.55 16.10 19.39
C ASP A 114 -5.52 14.90 19.48
N LYS A 115 -5.47 14.02 18.47
CA LYS A 115 -6.29 12.80 18.40
C LYS A 115 -5.61 11.59 19.02
N LYS A 116 -4.36 11.71 19.46
CA LYS A 116 -3.52 10.59 19.92
C LYS A 116 -3.51 9.44 18.91
N VAL A 117 -3.34 9.76 17.65
CA VAL A 117 -3.25 8.77 16.55
C VAL A 117 -1.83 8.72 16.04
N TYR A 118 -1.20 7.58 16.21
CA TYR A 118 0.14 7.29 15.71
C TYR A 118 0.07 6.11 14.74
N SER A 119 0.71 6.24 13.59
CA SER A 119 0.66 5.20 12.56
C SER A 119 2.01 5.02 11.90
N LYS A 120 2.29 3.79 11.50
CA LYS A 120 3.40 3.46 10.62
C LYS A 120 2.87 2.62 9.46
N LEU A 121 3.16 3.07 8.25
CA LEU A 121 2.76 2.45 7.00
C LEU A 121 3.99 1.86 6.31
N PHE A 122 3.91 0.59 5.95
CA PHE A 122 4.89 -0.15 5.18
C PHE A 122 4.34 -0.42 3.78
N PHE A 123 5.10 -0.03 2.79
CA PHE A 123 4.79 -0.25 1.39
C PHE A 123 5.89 -1.11 0.76
N PHE A 124 5.51 -2.29 0.28
CA PHE A 124 6.42 -3.27 -0.30
C PHE A 124 6.36 -3.16 -1.83
N VAL A 125 7.51 -2.83 -2.42
CA VAL A 125 7.74 -2.88 -3.87
C VAL A 125 8.20 -4.29 -4.21
N GLY A 126 7.58 -4.95 -5.17
CA GLY A 126 7.88 -6.33 -5.54
C GLY A 126 6.71 -7.28 -5.32
N ASP A 127 6.94 -8.57 -5.55
CA ASP A 127 5.91 -9.62 -5.55
C ASP A 127 5.52 -10.11 -4.14
N SER A 128 5.39 -9.17 -3.21
CA SER A 128 4.97 -9.45 -1.83
C SER A 128 3.52 -9.91 -1.76
N PRO A 129 3.19 -10.87 -0.89
CA PRO A 129 1.80 -11.30 -0.66
C PRO A 129 0.89 -10.15 -0.21
N SER A 130 1.42 -9.18 0.52
CA SER A 130 0.73 -7.97 0.96
C SER A 130 1.61 -6.76 0.69
N ASN A 131 1.28 -5.96 -0.32
CA ASN A 131 2.07 -4.78 -0.68
C ASN A 131 1.87 -3.58 0.25
N ILE A 132 0.86 -3.60 1.13
CA ILE A 132 0.60 -2.52 2.08
C ILE A 132 0.26 -3.14 3.43
N GLN A 133 1.01 -2.76 4.46
CA GLN A 133 0.70 -3.06 5.85
C GLN A 133 0.86 -1.81 6.69
N PHE A 134 0.00 -1.61 7.68
CA PHE A 134 0.09 -0.48 8.58
C PHE A 134 -0.52 -0.80 9.94
N TYR A 135 -0.22 0.04 10.90
CA TYR A 135 -0.93 0.06 12.17
C TYR A 135 -1.31 1.49 12.57
N LEU A 136 -2.29 1.57 13.44
CA LEU A 136 -2.72 2.77 14.13
C LEU A 136 -2.78 2.47 15.63
N THR A 137 -2.30 3.37 16.48
CA THR A 137 -2.32 3.19 17.94
C THR A 137 -2.49 4.52 18.65
N ASP A 138 -3.09 4.50 19.85
CA ASP A 138 -3.06 5.60 20.79
C ASP A 138 -1.87 5.50 21.77
N SER A 139 -1.05 4.48 21.61
CA SER A 139 0.09 4.11 22.46
C SER A 139 -0.26 3.66 23.88
N LEU A 140 -1.52 3.61 24.25
CA LEU A 140 -1.98 3.29 25.62
C LEU A 140 -2.90 2.07 25.68
N SER A 141 -3.99 2.13 24.96
CA SER A 141 -5.11 1.15 25.10
C SER A 141 -5.48 0.48 23.78
N ASN A 142 -5.16 1.08 22.64
CA ASN A 142 -5.65 0.63 21.37
C ASN A 142 -4.53 0.44 20.35
N PHE A 143 -4.60 -0.67 19.63
CA PHE A 143 -3.75 -0.97 18.47
C PHE A 143 -4.63 -1.58 17.38
N LEU A 144 -4.63 -0.99 16.20
CA LEU A 144 -5.32 -1.49 15.01
C LEU A 144 -4.29 -1.81 13.94
N SER A 145 -4.12 -3.10 13.64
CA SER A 145 -3.26 -3.54 12.53
C SER A 145 -4.05 -3.76 11.27
N ALA A 146 -3.47 -3.47 10.12
CA ALA A 146 -4.09 -3.70 8.83
C ALA A 146 -3.13 -4.23 7.79
N SER A 147 -3.66 -5.00 6.82
CA SER A 147 -2.91 -5.55 5.68
C SER A 147 -3.82 -5.62 4.46
N VAL A 148 -3.25 -5.31 3.29
CA VAL A 148 -3.96 -5.35 2.01
C VAL A 148 -3.58 -6.62 1.26
N TYR A 149 -4.57 -7.36 0.79
CA TYR A 149 -4.38 -8.53 -0.05
C TYR A 149 -5.20 -8.42 -1.34
N PHE A 150 -4.62 -8.88 -2.44
CA PHE A 150 -5.32 -9.04 -3.71
C PHE A 150 -5.72 -10.51 -3.90
N ASN A 151 -6.91 -10.74 -4.46
CA ASN A 151 -7.38 -12.09 -4.80
C ASN A 151 -6.76 -12.54 -6.14
N SER A 152 -5.43 -12.55 -6.19
CA SER A 152 -4.63 -12.97 -7.34
C SER A 152 -3.24 -13.38 -6.85
N LYS A 153 -2.50 -14.10 -7.68
CA LYS A 153 -1.09 -14.35 -7.39
C LYS A 153 -0.33 -13.02 -7.35
N PRO A 154 0.65 -12.88 -6.44
CA PRO A 154 1.51 -11.71 -6.42
C PRO A 154 2.15 -11.48 -7.79
N ASN A 155 1.95 -10.30 -8.34
CA ASN A 155 2.58 -9.81 -9.56
C ASN A 155 2.53 -8.28 -9.50
N TYR A 156 3.58 -7.69 -8.98
CA TYR A 156 3.64 -6.27 -8.69
C TYR A 156 3.39 -5.41 -9.94
N ASP A 157 4.02 -5.75 -11.07
CA ASP A 157 3.90 -4.96 -12.32
C ASP A 157 2.42 -4.89 -12.78
N SER A 158 1.70 -5.99 -12.71
CA SER A 158 0.27 -6.04 -13.09
C SER A 158 -0.65 -5.38 -12.08
N LEU A 159 -0.32 -5.48 -10.79
CA LEU A 159 -1.12 -4.94 -9.70
C LEU A 159 -0.79 -3.47 -9.39
N PHE A 160 0.31 -2.93 -9.92
CA PHE A 160 0.83 -1.61 -9.61
C PHE A 160 -0.23 -0.49 -9.59
N PRO A 161 -1.09 -0.30 -10.61
CA PRO A 161 -2.10 0.76 -10.58
C PRO A 161 -3.13 0.55 -9.47
N TYR A 162 -3.53 -0.69 -9.20
CA TYR A 162 -4.48 -1.03 -8.14
C TYR A 162 -3.89 -0.83 -6.74
N ILE A 163 -2.63 -1.23 -6.56
CA ILE A 163 -1.87 -1.01 -5.32
C ILE A 163 -1.78 0.50 -5.03
N HIS A 164 -1.45 1.32 -6.03
CA HIS A 164 -1.35 2.77 -5.87
C HIS A 164 -2.69 3.43 -5.56
N TYR A 165 -3.78 2.98 -6.18
CA TYR A 165 -5.12 3.46 -5.88
C TYR A 165 -5.48 3.18 -4.41
N ILE A 166 -5.34 1.91 -3.96
CA ILE A 166 -5.63 1.52 -2.58
C ILE A 166 -4.70 2.23 -1.60
N ARG A 167 -3.42 2.43 -1.94
CA ARG A 167 -2.48 3.19 -1.11
C ARG A 167 -2.96 4.60 -0.82
N SER A 168 -3.59 5.26 -1.79
CA SER A 168 -4.17 6.59 -1.61
C SER A 168 -5.35 6.56 -0.64
N ASP A 169 -6.21 5.55 -0.73
CA ASP A 169 -7.32 5.34 0.21
C ASP A 169 -6.82 5.02 1.62
N ILE A 170 -5.77 4.18 1.76
CA ILE A 170 -5.16 3.88 3.06
C ILE A 170 -4.59 5.15 3.72
N LYS A 171 -3.94 6.03 2.96
CA LYS A 171 -3.51 7.32 3.48
C LYS A 171 -4.69 8.15 3.98
N LYS A 172 -5.80 8.18 3.24
CA LYS A 172 -7.02 8.88 3.65
C LYS A 172 -7.61 8.28 4.93
N ILE A 173 -7.61 6.95 5.07
CA ILE A 173 -8.02 6.26 6.30
C ILE A 173 -7.15 6.73 7.48
N ILE A 174 -5.82 6.68 7.34
CA ILE A 174 -4.87 7.06 8.39
C ILE A 174 -5.05 8.53 8.81
N GLU A 175 -5.12 9.45 7.84
CA GLU A 175 -5.24 10.90 8.08
C GLU A 175 -6.58 11.30 8.72
N SER A 176 -7.64 10.57 8.44
CA SER A 176 -8.99 10.84 8.96
C SER A 176 -9.33 10.05 10.21
N PHE A 177 -8.45 9.16 10.65
CA PHE A 177 -8.71 8.27 11.76
C PHE A 177 -8.93 9.02 13.08
N ASP A 178 -9.84 8.50 13.88
CA ASP A 178 -10.16 9.06 15.20
C ASP A 178 -10.57 7.94 16.18
N TRP A 179 -9.99 7.97 17.37
CA TRP A 179 -10.46 7.13 18.47
C TRP A 179 -11.69 7.79 19.11
N ILE A 180 -12.79 7.06 19.20
CA ILE A 180 -14.02 7.52 19.83
C ILE A 180 -13.93 7.09 21.31
N ASN A 181 -13.75 8.04 22.20
CA ASN A 181 -13.85 7.80 23.64
C ASN A 181 -15.33 7.63 23.99
N GLU A 182 -15.68 6.55 24.69
CA GLU A 182 -16.97 6.40 25.33
C GLU A 182 -17.15 7.37 26.51
#